data_6104929039de7e593a138ea1936cf9d8
#
_entry.id   6104929039de7e593a138ea1936cf9d8
#
_cell.length_a   1.000
_cell.length_b   1.000
_cell.length_c   1.000
_cell.angle_alpha   90.00
_cell.angle_beta   90.00
_cell.angle_gamma   90.00
#
_symmetry.space_group_name_H-M   'P 1'
#
loop_
_entity.id
_entity.type
_entity.pdbx_description
1 polymer ?
#
loop_
_entity_poly.entity_id
_entity_poly.type
_entity_poly.pdbx_seq_one_letter_code
_entity_poly.pdbx_strand_id
1 'polypeptide(L)'
;SSLENLHNKIEDLKNEKNEILLKNNLPLNYLKPIYECNICNDTGYVLKNNYKTELCNCLKQKLLNISYNKSNMSNLDKENFNTFNENLFSDEVDISKYKLNISPRRNIINIKEKCIEFVENFSNLEQKNLLFTGNTGLGKTFMTNCIANELLKKGKTVLYQTAPVLLDTIIDNKLNKQKDEEFYKNVLEVDLLIIDDLGTECMN
;
A
#
# COMPACT_ATOMS: atom_id res chain seq x y z
N SER A 1 48.55 16.57 -11.24
CA SER A 1 48.70 15.23 -10.64
C SER A 1 47.88 14.19 -11.44
N SER A 2 48.20 12.93 -11.28
CA SER A 2 47.46 11.81 -11.96
C SER A 2 45.95 11.83 -11.68
N LEU A 3 45.55 12.28 -10.51
CA LEU A 3 44.15 12.40 -10.08
C LEU A 3 43.42 13.56 -10.75
N GLU A 4 44.08 14.69 -11.00
CA GLU A 4 43.48 15.83 -11.73
C GLU A 4 43.26 15.46 -13.20
N ASN A 5 44.20 14.77 -13.82
CA ASN A 5 44.05 14.29 -15.21
C ASN A 5 42.88 13.30 -15.33
N LEU A 6 42.68 12.45 -14.35
CA LEU A 6 41.56 11.52 -14.33
C LEU A 6 40.20 12.27 -14.14
N HIS A 7 40.19 13.28 -13.28
CA HIS A 7 39.00 14.10 -13.06
C HIS A 7 38.57 14.85 -14.32
N ASN A 8 39.54 15.52 -14.96
CA ASN A 8 39.30 16.24 -16.22
C ASN A 8 38.78 15.29 -17.34
N LYS A 9 39.38 14.11 -17.45
CA LYS A 9 38.93 13.10 -18.44
C LYS A 9 37.50 12.62 -18.16
N ILE A 10 37.11 12.46 -16.90
CA ILE A 10 35.75 12.10 -16.54
C ILE A 10 34.76 13.21 -16.89
N GLU A 11 35.13 14.48 -16.70
CA GLU A 11 34.29 15.62 -17.06
C GLU A 11 34.15 15.72 -18.61
N ASP A 12 35.23 15.58 -19.34
CA ASP A 12 35.20 15.60 -20.79
C ASP A 12 34.24 14.51 -21.34
N LEU A 13 34.35 13.28 -20.84
CA LEU A 13 33.45 12.18 -21.23
C LEU A 13 31.98 12.42 -20.85
N LYS A 14 31.71 13.07 -19.71
CA LYS A 14 30.37 13.47 -19.35
C LYS A 14 29.78 14.50 -20.30
N ASN A 15 30.61 15.48 -20.71
CA ASN A 15 30.21 16.52 -21.65
C ASN A 15 29.94 15.94 -23.04
N GLU A 16 30.84 15.08 -23.55
CA GLU A 16 30.66 14.38 -24.82
C GLU A 16 29.36 13.54 -24.83
N LYS A 17 29.11 12.78 -23.76
CA LYS A 17 27.85 12.03 -23.57
C LYS A 17 26.64 12.95 -23.66
N ASN A 18 26.65 14.09 -22.95
CA ASN A 18 25.54 15.03 -22.94
C ASN A 18 25.30 15.64 -24.34
N GLU A 19 26.36 15.99 -25.05
CA GLU A 19 26.26 16.48 -26.45
C GLU A 19 25.63 15.44 -27.39
N ILE A 20 26.03 14.16 -27.25
CA ILE A 20 25.46 13.08 -28.07
C ILE A 20 23.97 12.93 -27.78
N LEU A 21 23.55 12.98 -26.50
CA LEU A 21 22.13 12.90 -26.12
C LEU A 21 21.33 14.05 -26.72
N LEU A 22 21.82 15.28 -26.60
CA LEU A 22 21.14 16.47 -27.12
C LEU A 22 21.07 16.47 -28.66
N LYS A 23 22.12 16.06 -29.36
CA LYS A 23 22.12 15.90 -30.83
C LYS A 23 21.08 14.90 -31.36
N ASN A 24 20.72 13.92 -30.51
CA ASN A 24 19.70 12.93 -30.83
C ASN A 24 18.31 13.24 -30.24
N ASN A 25 18.09 14.47 -29.75
CA ASN A 25 16.84 14.91 -29.10
C ASN A 25 16.44 14.04 -27.87
N LEU A 26 17.44 13.50 -27.18
CA LEU A 26 17.22 12.70 -25.98
C LEU A 26 17.45 13.53 -24.71
N PRO A 27 16.69 13.34 -23.65
CA PRO A 27 16.89 14.05 -22.39
C PRO A 27 18.22 13.61 -21.73
N LEU A 28 18.87 14.51 -20.99
CA LEU A 28 20.16 14.24 -20.33
C LEU A 28 20.13 13.07 -19.33
N ASN A 29 18.96 12.71 -18.85
CA ASN A 29 18.74 11.57 -17.96
C ASN A 29 18.37 10.27 -18.68
N TYR A 30 18.37 10.24 -20.02
CA TYR A 30 17.95 9.10 -20.83
C TYR A 30 18.65 7.78 -20.46
N LEU A 31 19.94 7.84 -20.13
CA LEU A 31 20.74 6.67 -19.76
C LEU A 31 20.76 6.40 -18.25
N LYS A 32 20.00 7.16 -17.44
CA LYS A 32 19.91 6.87 -16.00
C LYS A 32 19.07 5.62 -15.79
N PRO A 33 19.45 4.74 -14.83
CA PRO A 33 18.62 3.61 -14.44
C PRO A 33 17.22 4.06 -14.02
N ILE A 34 16.21 3.32 -14.42
CA ILE A 34 14.83 3.50 -13.97
C ILE A 34 14.60 2.49 -12.87
N TYR A 35 14.26 2.97 -11.69
CA TYR A 35 13.98 2.14 -10.53
C TYR A 35 12.48 2.09 -10.23
N GLU A 36 11.95 0.92 -9.87
CA GLU A 36 10.60 0.77 -9.32
C GLU A 36 10.53 1.39 -7.92
N CYS A 37 11.58 1.20 -7.13
CA CYS A 37 11.69 1.75 -5.77
C CYS A 37 12.84 2.77 -5.70
N ASN A 38 12.50 4.04 -5.61
CA ASN A 38 13.49 5.12 -5.48
C ASN A 38 14.13 5.21 -4.09
N ILE A 39 13.64 4.47 -3.08
CA ILE A 39 14.20 4.45 -1.73
C ILE A 39 15.44 3.57 -1.68
N CYS A 40 15.37 2.37 -2.25
CA CYS A 40 16.46 1.41 -2.24
C CYS A 40 17.13 1.20 -3.61
N ASN A 41 16.66 1.86 -4.66
CA ASN A 41 17.10 1.66 -6.03
C ASN A 41 17.08 0.16 -6.42
N ASP A 42 15.96 -0.51 -6.10
CA ASP A 42 15.66 -1.92 -6.36
C ASP A 42 16.60 -2.94 -5.69
N THR A 43 17.47 -2.50 -4.79
CA THR A 43 18.33 -3.42 -4.02
C THR A 43 17.57 -4.20 -2.96
N GLY A 44 16.38 -3.73 -2.57
CA GLY A 44 15.57 -4.30 -1.49
C GLY A 44 16.06 -3.97 -0.07
N TYR A 45 17.15 -3.23 0.08
CA TYR A 45 17.79 -2.91 1.36
C TYR A 45 18.04 -1.42 1.51
N VAL A 46 17.96 -0.94 2.74
CA VAL A 46 18.26 0.44 3.12
C VAL A 46 19.22 0.46 4.31
N LEU A 47 20.13 1.45 4.31
CA LEU A 47 21.01 1.70 5.44
C LEU A 47 20.31 2.64 6.42
N LYS A 48 20.18 2.22 7.67
CA LYS A 48 19.74 3.09 8.78
C LYS A 48 20.92 3.63 9.58
N ASN A 49 20.63 4.58 10.45
CA ASN A 49 21.60 5.14 11.39
C ASN A 49 22.32 4.00 12.11
N ASN A 50 23.66 4.06 12.21
CA ASN A 50 24.57 3.02 12.74
C ASN A 50 24.99 1.90 11.77
N TYR A 51 24.94 2.13 10.45
CA TYR A 51 25.38 1.17 9.43
C TYR A 51 24.63 -0.17 9.43
N LYS A 52 23.46 -0.22 10.06
CA LYS A 52 22.62 -1.40 10.05
C LYS A 52 21.82 -1.45 8.77
N THR A 53 21.94 -2.55 8.03
CA THR A 53 21.13 -2.79 6.83
C THR A 53 19.79 -3.39 7.24
N GLU A 54 18.69 -2.79 6.73
CA GLU A 54 17.32 -3.30 6.93
C GLU A 54 16.63 -3.52 5.59
N LEU A 55 15.61 -4.39 5.60
CA LEU A 55 14.77 -4.59 4.42
C LEU A 55 14.01 -3.30 4.10
N CYS A 56 14.06 -2.91 2.83
CA CYS A 56 13.20 -1.84 2.34
C CYS A 56 11.73 -2.26 2.35
N ASN A 57 10.82 -1.32 2.58
CA ASN A 57 9.38 -1.59 2.58
C ASN A 57 8.89 -2.22 1.27
N CYS A 58 9.49 -1.89 0.12
CA CYS A 58 9.17 -2.51 -1.16
C CYS A 58 9.42 -4.03 -1.14
N LEU A 59 10.54 -4.48 -0.57
CA LEU A 59 10.85 -5.92 -0.45
C LEU A 59 9.99 -6.58 0.64
N LYS A 60 9.80 -5.92 1.79
CA LYS A 60 8.87 -6.41 2.83
C LYS A 60 7.48 -6.66 2.25
N GLN A 61 6.95 -5.70 1.47
CA GLN A 61 5.64 -5.85 0.85
C GLN A 61 5.58 -6.98 -0.18
N LYS A 62 6.62 -7.16 -1.01
CA LYS A 62 6.70 -8.29 -1.95
C LYS A 62 6.65 -9.64 -1.19
N LEU A 63 7.35 -9.76 -0.07
CA LEU A 63 7.30 -10.96 0.77
C LEU A 63 5.91 -11.18 1.39
N LEU A 64 5.28 -10.13 1.94
CA LEU A 64 3.92 -10.21 2.47
C LEU A 64 2.91 -10.64 1.39
N ASN A 65 3.06 -10.13 0.17
CA ASN A 65 2.17 -10.49 -0.93
C ASN A 65 2.28 -11.97 -1.33
N ILE A 66 3.50 -12.51 -1.32
CA ILE A 66 3.74 -13.92 -1.63
C ILE A 66 3.20 -14.83 -0.53
N SER A 67 3.43 -14.47 0.74
CA SER A 67 3.12 -15.32 1.90
C SER A 67 1.65 -15.22 2.33
N TYR A 68 1.04 -14.03 2.29
CA TYR A 68 -0.23 -13.78 2.97
C TYR A 68 -1.30 -13.05 2.13
N ASN A 69 -0.91 -12.13 1.24
CA ASN A 69 -1.87 -11.26 0.54
C ASN A 69 -2.34 -11.79 -0.82
N LYS A 70 -1.85 -12.94 -1.26
CA LYS A 70 -1.96 -13.42 -2.66
C LYS A 70 -3.39 -13.44 -3.22
N SER A 71 -4.38 -13.78 -2.40
CA SER A 71 -5.78 -13.83 -2.83
C SER A 71 -6.54 -12.52 -2.62
N ASN A 72 -6.16 -11.74 -1.62
CA ASN A 72 -6.97 -10.63 -1.13
C ASN A 72 -6.63 -9.28 -1.80
N MET A 73 -5.43 -9.15 -2.38
CA MET A 73 -4.95 -7.92 -2.98
C MET A 73 -4.74 -8.01 -4.51
N SER A 74 -5.38 -8.96 -5.16
CA SER A 74 -5.21 -9.20 -6.62
C SER A 74 -5.86 -8.13 -7.50
N ASN A 75 -6.80 -7.36 -6.97
CA ASN A 75 -7.62 -6.40 -7.73
C ASN A 75 -7.25 -4.92 -7.47
N LEU A 76 -6.14 -4.63 -6.80
CA LEU A 76 -5.77 -3.25 -6.45
C LEU A 76 -5.69 -2.30 -7.65
N ASP A 77 -5.29 -2.80 -8.83
CA ASP A 77 -5.23 -1.99 -10.04
C ASP A 77 -6.62 -1.52 -10.49
N LYS A 78 -7.66 -2.31 -10.22
CA LYS A 78 -9.06 -2.04 -10.59
C LYS A 78 -9.85 -1.37 -9.48
N GLU A 79 -9.47 -1.56 -8.23
CA GLU A 79 -10.17 -1.07 -7.04
C GLU A 79 -9.36 0.04 -6.38
N ASN A 80 -9.49 1.26 -6.90
CA ASN A 80 -8.81 2.45 -6.43
C ASN A 80 -9.77 3.66 -6.49
N PHE A 81 -9.40 4.79 -5.85
CA PHE A 81 -10.26 5.98 -5.80
C PHE A 81 -10.57 6.58 -7.18
N ASN A 82 -9.74 6.35 -8.20
CA ASN A 82 -9.99 6.85 -9.57
C ASN A 82 -11.02 6.00 -10.33
N THR A 83 -11.16 4.73 -9.99
CA THR A 83 -12.14 3.82 -10.59
C THR A 83 -13.46 3.77 -9.83
N PHE A 84 -13.54 4.48 -8.70
CA PHE A 84 -14.76 4.58 -7.90
C PHE A 84 -15.88 5.28 -8.68
N ASN A 85 -17.03 4.61 -8.78
CA ASN A 85 -18.20 5.12 -9.47
C ASN A 85 -19.36 5.35 -8.50
N GLU A 86 -19.55 6.61 -8.12
CA GLU A 86 -20.64 7.04 -7.22
C GLU A 86 -22.05 6.88 -7.83
N ASN A 87 -22.16 6.81 -9.16
CA ASN A 87 -23.44 6.66 -9.85
C ASN A 87 -24.09 5.28 -9.65
N LEU A 88 -23.36 4.31 -9.09
CA LEU A 88 -23.92 3.04 -8.65
C LEU A 88 -24.88 3.17 -7.46
N PHE A 89 -24.86 4.31 -6.78
CA PHE A 89 -25.68 4.59 -5.60
C PHE A 89 -26.82 5.55 -5.94
N SER A 90 -28.03 5.28 -5.41
CA SER A 90 -29.20 6.14 -5.61
C SER A 90 -28.96 7.54 -5.06
N ASP A 91 -29.44 8.56 -5.78
CA ASP A 91 -29.42 9.95 -5.34
C ASP A 91 -30.73 10.38 -4.62
N GLU A 92 -31.69 9.47 -4.53
CA GLU A 92 -32.95 9.71 -3.83
C GLU A 92 -32.76 9.59 -2.33
N VAL A 93 -33.32 10.57 -1.59
CA VAL A 93 -33.39 10.54 -0.13
C VAL A 93 -34.63 9.78 0.27
N ASP A 94 -34.46 8.62 0.89
CA ASP A 94 -35.57 7.82 1.46
C ASP A 94 -35.20 7.40 2.90
N ILE A 95 -35.67 8.18 3.85
CA ILE A 95 -35.41 7.97 5.28
C ILE A 95 -36.01 6.64 5.77
N SER A 96 -37.16 6.24 5.19
CA SER A 96 -37.82 4.99 5.59
C SER A 96 -37.00 3.77 5.25
N LYS A 97 -36.35 3.80 4.08
CA LYS A 97 -35.53 2.70 3.50
C LYS A 97 -34.10 2.72 4.02
N TYR A 98 -33.46 3.88 3.96
CA TYR A 98 -32.01 3.98 4.22
C TYR A 98 -31.65 4.39 5.64
N LYS A 99 -32.63 4.84 6.45
CA LYS A 99 -32.45 5.34 7.82
C LYS A 99 -31.48 6.53 7.92
N LEU A 100 -31.28 7.25 6.80
CA LEU A 100 -30.41 8.41 6.68
C LEU A 100 -31.20 9.57 6.08
N ASN A 101 -30.88 10.79 6.48
CA ASN A 101 -31.43 12.03 5.94
C ASN A 101 -30.65 12.56 4.72
N ILE A 102 -29.77 11.76 4.18
CA ILE A 102 -28.99 12.04 2.95
C ILE A 102 -29.15 10.86 1.99
N SER A 103 -28.92 11.11 0.69
CA SER A 103 -28.98 10.05 -0.31
C SER A 103 -27.82 9.03 -0.12
N PRO A 104 -28.00 7.75 -0.54
CA PRO A 104 -26.94 6.77 -0.55
C PRO A 104 -25.70 7.26 -1.31
N ARG A 105 -25.87 7.96 -2.44
CA ARG A 105 -24.78 8.55 -3.20
C ARG A 105 -24.00 9.57 -2.37
N ARG A 106 -24.69 10.50 -1.71
CA ARG A 106 -24.03 11.50 -0.87
C ARG A 106 -23.31 10.85 0.31
N ASN A 107 -23.91 9.80 0.90
CA ASN A 107 -23.29 9.06 1.99
C ASN A 107 -21.98 8.38 1.56
N ILE A 108 -21.97 7.69 0.41
CA ILE A 108 -20.75 7.00 -0.04
C ILE A 108 -19.65 7.97 -0.49
N ILE A 109 -20.02 9.16 -1.01
CA ILE A 109 -19.06 10.24 -1.29
C ILE A 109 -18.41 10.70 0.02
N ASN A 110 -19.18 10.95 1.08
CA ASN A 110 -18.64 11.33 2.38
C ASN A 110 -17.72 10.25 2.95
N ILE A 111 -18.07 8.96 2.77
CA ILE A 111 -17.21 7.83 3.18
C ILE A 111 -15.89 7.85 2.40
N LYS A 112 -15.94 8.05 1.08
CA LYS A 112 -14.75 8.18 0.23
C LYS A 112 -13.85 9.32 0.70
N GLU A 113 -14.42 10.49 1.00
CA GLU A 113 -13.68 11.64 1.52
C GLU A 113 -12.97 11.30 2.83
N LYS A 114 -13.64 10.58 3.75
CA LYS A 114 -13.04 10.10 5.00
C LYS A 114 -11.92 9.08 4.78
N CYS A 115 -12.03 8.22 3.78
CA CYS A 115 -10.96 7.29 3.41
C CYS A 115 -9.73 8.02 2.86
N ILE A 116 -9.94 9.07 2.05
CA ILE A 116 -8.86 9.91 1.53
C ILE A 116 -8.18 10.67 2.68
N GLU A 117 -8.96 11.29 3.56
CA GLU A 117 -8.45 11.97 4.77
C GLU A 117 -7.61 11.02 5.64
N PHE A 118 -8.08 9.76 5.82
CA PHE A 118 -7.33 8.73 6.53
C PHE A 118 -5.96 8.46 5.90
N VAL A 119 -5.91 8.31 4.57
CA VAL A 119 -4.66 8.07 3.83
C VAL A 119 -3.72 9.27 3.89
N GLU A 120 -4.26 10.50 3.83
CA GLU A 120 -3.47 11.73 3.88
C GLU A 120 -2.82 11.92 5.26
N ASN A 121 -3.58 11.65 6.32
CA ASN A 121 -3.15 11.82 7.70
C ASN A 121 -2.57 10.54 8.32
N PHE A 122 -2.28 9.51 7.54
CA PHE A 122 -1.90 8.17 8.03
C PHE A 122 -0.67 8.16 8.95
N SER A 123 0.25 9.09 8.76
CA SER A 123 1.45 9.22 9.61
C SER A 123 1.21 10.01 10.90
N ASN A 124 0.01 10.54 11.12
CA ASN A 124 -0.34 11.24 12.34
C ASN A 124 -0.64 10.21 13.44
N LEU A 125 0.04 10.30 14.57
CA LEU A 125 -0.13 9.40 15.73
C LEU A 125 -1.55 9.46 16.34
N GLU A 126 -2.29 10.55 16.11
CA GLU A 126 -3.67 10.70 16.55
C GLU A 126 -4.69 10.03 15.60
N GLN A 127 -4.22 9.52 14.46
CA GLN A 127 -5.09 8.85 13.49
C GLN A 127 -5.70 7.58 14.09
N LYS A 128 -7.03 7.50 14.03
CA LYS A 128 -7.79 6.37 14.56
C LYS A 128 -7.99 5.30 13.49
N ASN A 129 -8.27 4.07 13.94
CA ASN A 129 -8.67 2.98 13.05
C ASN A 129 -10.00 3.29 12.35
N LEU A 130 -10.20 2.71 11.15
CA LEU A 130 -11.47 2.74 10.45
C LEU A 130 -12.24 1.42 10.66
N LEU A 131 -13.55 1.52 10.85
CA LEU A 131 -14.46 0.38 10.87
C LEU A 131 -15.56 0.60 9.82
N PHE A 132 -15.62 -0.28 8.82
CA PHE A 132 -16.69 -0.29 7.83
C PHE A 132 -17.78 -1.27 8.26
N THR A 133 -19.02 -0.77 8.36
CA THR A 133 -20.19 -1.57 8.67
C THR A 133 -21.26 -1.41 7.59
N GLY A 134 -22.05 -2.45 7.38
CA GLY A 134 -23.15 -2.44 6.40
C GLY A 134 -23.32 -3.78 5.71
N ASN A 135 -24.40 -3.91 4.94
CA ASN A 135 -24.73 -5.12 4.22
C ASN A 135 -23.68 -5.51 3.16
N THR A 136 -23.70 -6.77 2.74
CA THR A 136 -22.85 -7.25 1.63
C THR A 136 -23.14 -6.47 0.35
N GLY A 137 -22.12 -6.26 -0.48
CA GLY A 137 -22.25 -5.57 -1.77
C GLY A 137 -22.27 -4.03 -1.71
N LEU A 138 -22.09 -3.41 -0.53
CA LEU A 138 -22.08 -1.95 -0.40
C LEU A 138 -20.70 -1.30 -0.64
N GLY A 139 -19.70 -2.06 -1.09
CA GLY A 139 -18.39 -1.52 -1.44
C GLY A 139 -17.39 -1.41 -0.28
N LYS A 140 -17.60 -2.09 0.86
CA LYS A 140 -16.64 -2.08 1.99
C LYS A 140 -15.26 -2.53 1.56
N THR A 141 -15.16 -3.72 0.96
CA THR A 141 -13.92 -4.28 0.43
C THR A 141 -13.29 -3.40 -0.65
N PHE A 142 -14.10 -2.78 -1.51
CA PHE A 142 -13.61 -1.80 -2.50
C PHE A 142 -12.92 -0.60 -1.82
N MET A 143 -13.53 -0.03 -0.77
CA MET A 143 -12.95 1.10 -0.05
C MET A 143 -11.67 0.71 0.71
N THR A 144 -11.62 -0.48 1.31
CA THR A 144 -10.38 -0.97 1.95
C THR A 144 -9.26 -1.17 0.92
N ASN A 145 -9.56 -1.66 -0.28
CA ASN A 145 -8.60 -1.80 -1.37
C ASN A 145 -8.14 -0.43 -1.90
N CYS A 146 -9.01 0.57 -1.98
CA CYS A 146 -8.61 1.94 -2.31
C CYS A 146 -7.58 2.48 -1.31
N ILE A 147 -7.82 2.32 -0.01
CA ILE A 147 -6.90 2.74 1.06
C ILE A 147 -5.57 2.00 0.93
N ALA A 148 -5.61 0.66 0.79
CA ALA A 148 -4.42 -0.17 0.63
C ALA A 148 -3.57 0.28 -0.57
N ASN A 149 -4.21 0.50 -1.74
CA ASN A 149 -3.54 0.97 -2.95
C ASN A 149 -2.78 2.29 -2.72
N GLU A 150 -3.44 3.28 -2.14
CA GLU A 150 -2.81 4.58 -1.92
C GLU A 150 -1.68 4.51 -0.87
N LEU A 151 -1.81 3.71 0.18
CA LEU A 151 -0.75 3.53 1.17
C LEU A 151 0.45 2.77 0.60
N LEU A 152 0.23 1.76 -0.24
CA LEU A 152 1.30 1.07 -0.97
C LEU A 152 2.08 2.03 -1.87
N LYS A 153 1.40 2.92 -2.61
CA LYS A 153 2.04 3.98 -3.41
C LYS A 153 2.89 4.93 -2.57
N LYS A 154 2.48 5.17 -1.31
CA LYS A 154 3.25 5.96 -0.34
C LYS A 154 4.39 5.14 0.33
N GLY A 155 4.66 3.92 -0.12
CA GLY A 155 5.73 3.05 0.41
C GLY A 155 5.42 2.45 1.78
N LYS A 156 4.15 2.41 2.19
CA LYS A 156 3.69 1.74 3.41
C LYS A 156 3.52 0.25 3.17
N THR A 157 3.63 -0.54 4.23
CA THR A 157 3.39 -1.98 4.19
C THR A 157 1.95 -2.29 4.58
N VAL A 158 1.30 -3.20 3.85
CA VAL A 158 -0.10 -3.60 4.06
C VAL A 158 -0.20 -5.12 4.18
N LEU A 159 -0.83 -5.59 5.24
CA LEU A 159 -1.24 -6.98 5.42
C LEU A 159 -2.78 -7.04 5.38
N TYR A 160 -3.32 -7.85 4.45
CA TYR A 160 -4.76 -8.05 4.27
C TYR A 160 -5.12 -9.49 4.60
N GLN A 161 -5.98 -9.69 5.58
CA GLN A 161 -6.49 -11.01 5.98
C GLN A 161 -8.00 -10.96 6.21
N THR A 162 -8.67 -12.08 5.96
CA THR A 162 -10.04 -12.26 6.49
C THR A 162 -9.97 -12.67 7.95
N ALA A 163 -10.98 -12.30 8.75
CA ALA A 163 -11.02 -12.59 10.17
C ALA A 163 -10.87 -14.09 10.48
N PRO A 164 -11.57 -15.02 9.78
CA PRO A 164 -11.37 -16.45 9.99
C PRO A 164 -9.92 -16.89 9.81
N VAL A 165 -9.29 -16.52 8.68
CA VAL A 165 -7.90 -16.92 8.37
C VAL A 165 -6.91 -16.35 9.39
N LEU A 166 -7.11 -15.10 9.79
CA LEU A 166 -6.27 -14.47 10.81
C LEU A 166 -6.37 -15.20 12.15
N LEU A 167 -7.59 -15.51 12.60
CA LEU A 167 -7.82 -16.19 13.87
C LEU A 167 -7.33 -17.64 13.85
N ASP A 168 -7.61 -18.39 12.79
CA ASP A 168 -7.12 -19.76 12.64
C ASP A 168 -5.58 -19.81 12.69
N THR A 169 -4.91 -18.89 11.98
CA THR A 169 -3.46 -18.80 12.02
C THR A 169 -2.94 -18.49 13.43
N ILE A 170 -3.61 -17.57 14.14
CA ILE A 170 -3.24 -17.23 15.54
C ILE A 170 -3.45 -18.40 16.48
N ILE A 171 -4.56 -19.14 16.34
CA ILE A 171 -4.91 -20.28 17.19
C ILE A 171 -3.93 -21.43 16.92
N ASP A 172 -3.70 -21.77 15.67
CA ASP A 172 -2.77 -22.86 15.28
C ASP A 172 -1.37 -22.61 15.80
N ASN A 173 -0.89 -21.37 15.69
CA ASN A 173 0.41 -21.00 16.23
C ASN A 173 0.49 -21.11 17.77
N LYS A 174 -0.61 -20.84 18.49
CA LYS A 174 -0.67 -21.01 19.94
C LYS A 174 -0.70 -22.49 20.36
N LEU A 175 -1.46 -23.33 19.66
CA LEU A 175 -1.70 -24.72 20.03
C LEU A 175 -0.55 -25.64 19.60
N ASN A 176 0.00 -25.45 18.40
CA ASN A 176 0.92 -26.41 17.78
C ASN A 176 2.40 -26.17 18.11
N LYS A 177 2.74 -25.19 18.96
CA LYS A 177 4.15 -24.83 19.32
C LYS A 177 5.09 -24.57 18.11
N GLN A 178 4.61 -24.70 16.90
CA GLN A 178 5.28 -24.22 15.71
C GLN A 178 4.95 -22.72 15.59
N LYS A 179 5.67 -21.94 16.36
CA LYS A 179 5.53 -20.49 16.31
C LYS A 179 5.96 -20.02 14.94
N ASP A 180 5.00 -19.64 14.10
CA ASP A 180 5.29 -18.76 12.98
C ASP A 180 5.57 -17.37 13.56
N GLU A 181 6.75 -17.22 14.16
CA GLU A 181 7.19 -15.96 14.76
C GLU A 181 7.22 -14.84 13.73
N GLU A 182 7.42 -15.21 12.46
CA GLU A 182 7.43 -14.27 11.34
C GLU A 182 6.03 -13.73 11.06
N PHE A 183 4.99 -14.56 11.10
CA PHE A 183 3.62 -14.10 10.93
C PHE A 183 3.21 -13.10 12.01
N TYR A 184 3.45 -13.43 13.29
CA TYR A 184 3.17 -12.53 14.41
C TYR A 184 3.91 -11.20 14.28
N LYS A 185 5.19 -11.27 13.95
CA LYS A 185 6.00 -10.09 13.70
C LYS A 185 5.41 -9.23 12.59
N ASN A 186 5.02 -9.85 11.48
CA ASN A 186 4.40 -9.13 10.36
C ASN A 186 3.08 -8.47 10.76
N VAL A 187 2.20 -9.16 11.50
CA VAL A 187 0.92 -8.59 11.99
C VAL A 187 1.16 -7.36 12.88
N LEU A 188 2.21 -7.37 13.70
CA LEU A 188 2.51 -6.28 14.64
C LEU A 188 3.31 -5.13 14.02
N GLU A 189 4.08 -5.39 12.96
CA GLU A 189 5.01 -4.42 12.39
C GLU A 189 4.53 -3.78 11.07
N VAL A 190 3.46 -4.31 10.43
CA VAL A 190 2.91 -3.68 9.23
C VAL A 190 2.33 -2.29 9.53
N ASP A 191 2.47 -1.38 8.57
CA ASP A 191 1.89 -0.04 8.72
C ASP A 191 0.35 -0.09 8.75
N LEU A 192 -0.29 -0.94 7.91
CA LEU A 192 -1.73 -1.15 7.86
C LEU A 192 -2.09 -2.63 7.92
N LEU A 193 -2.89 -3.03 8.89
CA LEU A 193 -3.56 -4.33 8.93
C LEU A 193 -5.03 -4.14 8.52
N ILE A 194 -5.46 -4.86 7.47
CA ILE A 194 -6.85 -4.95 7.04
C ILE A 194 -7.40 -6.29 7.49
N ILE A 195 -8.50 -6.26 8.26
CA ILE A 195 -9.24 -7.45 8.68
C ILE A 195 -10.63 -7.36 8.03
N ASP A 196 -10.88 -8.21 7.05
CA ASP A 196 -12.17 -8.28 6.35
C ASP A 196 -13.03 -9.43 6.88
N ASP A 197 -14.32 -9.41 6.54
CA ASP A 197 -15.29 -10.43 6.91
C ASP A 197 -15.40 -10.69 8.42
N LEU A 198 -15.30 -9.62 9.24
CA LEU A 198 -15.51 -9.70 10.68
C LEU A 198 -16.92 -10.27 11.02
N GLY A 199 -16.97 -11.24 11.92
CA GLY A 199 -18.21 -11.92 12.35
C GLY A 199 -18.53 -13.17 11.52
N THR A 200 -17.67 -13.59 10.62
CA THR A 200 -17.79 -14.85 9.88
C THR A 200 -16.94 -15.98 10.47
N GLU A 201 -16.11 -15.66 11.47
CA GLU A 201 -15.31 -16.62 12.21
C GLU A 201 -16.21 -17.57 13.01
N CYS A 202 -16.04 -18.87 12.80
CA CYS A 202 -16.66 -19.90 13.63
C CYS A 202 -15.95 -19.95 14.98
N MET A 203 -16.61 -19.50 16.03
CA MET A 203 -16.17 -19.80 17.40
C MET A 203 -16.60 -21.23 17.72
N ASN A 204 -15.71 -22.21 17.54
CA ASN A 204 -15.85 -23.57 18.06
C ASN A 204 -15.36 -23.67 19.49
#